data_064b799b6ddffde0a42d64cdb9c0f8ee
#
_entry.id   064b799b6ddffde0a42d64cdb9c0f8ee
#
_cell.length_a   1.000
_cell.length_b   1.000
_cell.length_c   1.000
_cell.angle_alpha   90.00
_cell.angle_beta   90.00
_cell.angle_gamma   90.00
#
_symmetry.space_group_name_H-M   'P 1'
#
loop_
_entity.id
_entity.type
_entity.pdbx_description
1 polymer ?
#
loop_
_entity_poly.entity_id
_entity_poly.type
_entity_poly.pdbx_seq_one_letter_code
_entity_poly.pdbx_strand_id
1 'polypeptide(L)' 'MGKAGKALKQVLETYNISQNRLAVTMGVARSNIHRWVNENRDPVAEAVLDIRKALWHINPDAAGDFIRLYLDDLEEKLQE' A
#
# COMPACT_ATOMS: atom_id res chain seq x y z
N MET A 1 1.32 0.03 -14.20
CA MET A 1 0.78 1.13 -13.43
C MET A 1 0.38 0.67 -12.07
N GLY A 2 1.02 1.19 -11.07
CA GLY A 2 0.91 0.67 -9.74
C GLY A 2 -0.28 1.19 -8.95
N LYS A 3 -1.45 0.61 -9.14
CA LYS A 3 -2.64 1.01 -8.37
C LYS A 3 -2.47 0.78 -6.89
N ALA A 4 -1.95 -0.38 -6.52
CA ALA A 4 -1.67 -0.67 -5.13
C ALA A 4 -0.55 0.24 -4.60
N GLY A 5 0.45 0.50 -5.43
CA GLY A 5 1.54 1.41 -5.06
C GLY A 5 1.04 2.83 -4.85
N LYS A 6 0.15 3.30 -5.71
CA LYS A 6 -0.43 4.63 -5.60
C LYS A 6 -1.28 4.77 -4.33
N ALA A 7 -2.12 3.79 -4.06
CA ALA A 7 -2.92 3.77 -2.83
C ALA A 7 -2.03 3.74 -1.60
N LEU A 8 -0.98 2.94 -1.64
CA LEU A 8 -0.03 2.85 -0.54
C LEU A 8 0.67 4.18 -0.29
N LYS A 9 1.14 4.84 -1.35
CA LYS A 9 1.79 6.13 -1.22
C LYS A 9 0.88 7.13 -0.52
N GLN A 10 -0.38 7.20 -0.94
CA GLN A 10 -1.34 8.12 -0.37
C GLN A 10 -1.58 7.83 1.11
N VAL A 11 -1.73 6.56 1.48
CA VAL A 11 -1.97 6.17 2.87
C VAL A 11 -0.78 6.48 3.75
N LEU A 12 0.44 6.18 3.28
CA LEU A 12 1.64 6.49 4.06
C LEU A 12 1.75 7.99 4.34
N GLU A 13 1.42 8.82 3.34
CA GLU A 13 1.44 10.27 3.51
C GLU A 13 0.34 10.74 4.45
N THR A 14 -0.87 10.25 4.27
CA THR A 14 -2.02 10.65 5.09
C THR A 14 -1.82 10.35 6.57
N TYR A 15 -1.28 9.18 6.87
CA TYR A 15 -1.10 8.73 8.26
C TYR A 15 0.30 8.95 8.79
N ASN A 16 1.14 9.61 8.00
CA ASN A 16 2.53 9.91 8.40
C ASN A 16 3.30 8.65 8.80
N ILE A 17 3.16 7.60 8.01
CA ILE A 17 3.86 6.33 8.22
C ILE A 17 5.07 6.31 7.28
N SER A 18 6.26 6.09 7.83
CA SER A 18 7.46 6.03 7.01
C SER A 18 7.55 4.71 6.25
N GLN A 19 8.22 4.74 5.10
CA GLN A 19 8.50 3.51 4.35
C GLN A 19 9.30 2.52 5.19
N ASN A 20 10.23 3.03 5.99
CA ASN A 20 11.04 2.17 6.85
C ASN A 20 10.19 1.45 7.89
N ARG A 21 9.25 2.16 8.51
CA ARG A 21 8.37 1.55 9.51
C ARG A 21 7.53 0.44 8.89
N LEU A 22 6.98 0.68 7.71
CA LEU A 22 6.20 -0.33 7.01
C LEU A 22 7.07 -1.54 6.66
N ALA A 23 8.27 -1.29 6.14
CA ALA A 23 9.20 -2.36 5.77
C ALA A 23 9.56 -3.23 6.97
N VAL A 24 9.88 -2.62 8.11
CA VAL A 24 10.20 -3.35 9.32
C VAL A 24 9.02 -4.18 9.78
N THR A 25 7.82 -3.60 9.77
CA THR A 25 6.61 -4.31 10.20
C THR A 25 6.30 -5.49 9.28
N MET A 26 6.54 -5.35 7.98
CA MET A 26 6.33 -6.43 7.02
C MET A 26 7.46 -7.46 7.02
N GLY A 27 8.64 -7.09 7.52
CA GLY A 27 9.81 -7.96 7.43
C GLY A 27 10.40 -8.01 6.02
N VAL A 28 10.29 -6.92 5.26
CA VAL A 28 10.85 -6.84 3.91
C VAL A 28 11.84 -5.68 3.81
N ALA A 29 12.61 -5.66 2.74
CA ALA A 29 13.55 -4.56 2.51
C ALA A 29 12.80 -3.27 2.17
N ARG A 30 13.29 -2.14 2.70
CA ARG A 30 12.72 -0.84 2.40
C ARG A 30 12.69 -0.55 0.89
N SER A 31 13.64 -1.08 0.15
CA SER A 31 13.71 -0.90 -1.29
C SER A 31 12.47 -1.45 -2.01
N ASN A 32 11.84 -2.48 -1.48
CA ASN A 32 10.61 -3.02 -2.05
C ASN A 32 9.48 -2.00 -1.89
N ILE A 33 9.36 -1.41 -0.71
CA ILE A 33 8.34 -0.38 -0.45
C ILE A 33 8.57 0.81 -1.40
N HIS A 34 9.82 1.22 -1.53
CA HIS A 34 10.19 2.35 -2.39
C HIS A 34 9.77 2.11 -3.85
N ARG A 35 9.99 0.89 -4.36
CA ARG A 35 9.59 0.55 -5.73
C ARG A 35 8.08 0.60 -5.91
N TRP A 36 7.34 0.12 -4.91
CA TRP A 36 5.88 0.13 -4.98
C TRP A 36 5.32 1.56 -4.98
N VAL A 37 5.79 2.42 -4.07
CA VAL A 37 5.26 3.79 -3.96
C VAL A 37 5.69 4.66 -5.14
N ASN A 38 6.80 4.34 -5.78
CA ASN A 38 7.25 5.07 -6.97
C ASN A 38 6.74 4.43 -8.27
N GLU A 39 5.89 3.42 -8.15
CA GLU A 39 5.21 2.77 -9.28
C GLU A 39 6.16 2.12 -10.29
N ASN A 40 7.39 1.82 -9.87
CA ASN A 40 8.33 1.08 -10.69
C ASN A 40 7.95 -0.39 -10.78
N ARG A 41 7.24 -0.88 -9.78
CA ARG A 41 6.81 -2.26 -9.72
C ARG A 41 5.57 -2.35 -8.82
N ASP A 42 4.54 -3.03 -9.31
CA ASP A 42 3.33 -3.22 -8.52
C ASP A 42 3.50 -4.42 -7.58
N PRO A 43 3.03 -4.32 -6.33
CA PRO A 43 3.05 -5.49 -5.45
C PRO A 43 2.13 -6.57 -5.98
N VAL A 44 2.57 -7.83 -5.87
CA VAL A 44 1.72 -8.96 -6.25
C VAL A 44 0.59 -9.11 -5.23
N ALA A 45 -0.44 -9.89 -5.59
CA ALA A 45 -1.63 -10.03 -4.77
C ALA A 45 -1.32 -10.40 -3.31
N GLU A 46 -0.40 -11.33 -3.09
CA GLU A 46 -0.02 -11.71 -1.73
C GLU A 46 0.63 -10.57 -0.98
N ALA A 47 1.43 -9.76 -1.67
CA ALA A 47 2.07 -8.60 -1.05
C ALA A 47 1.04 -7.55 -0.65
N VAL A 48 -0.04 -7.39 -1.42
CA VAL A 48 -1.13 -6.47 -1.07
C VAL A 48 -1.75 -6.88 0.27
N LEU A 49 -1.97 -8.16 0.47
CA LEU A 49 -2.50 -8.68 1.73
C LEU A 49 -1.53 -8.45 2.88
N ASP A 50 -0.24 -8.65 2.64
CA ASP A 50 0.79 -8.42 3.64
C ASP A 50 0.90 -6.94 4.01
N ILE A 51 0.76 -6.06 3.03
CA ILE A 51 0.73 -4.62 3.26
C ILE A 51 -0.44 -4.25 4.17
N ARG A 52 -1.63 -4.77 3.85
CA ARG A 52 -2.82 -4.52 4.67
C ARG A 52 -2.62 -4.98 6.10
N LYS A 53 -2.07 -6.17 6.28
CA LYS A 53 -1.82 -6.73 7.61
C LYS A 53 -0.85 -5.86 8.40
N ALA A 54 0.23 -5.43 7.77
CA ALA A 54 1.21 -4.57 8.42
C ALA A 54 0.62 -3.21 8.79
N LEU A 55 -0.14 -2.61 7.88
CA LEU A 55 -0.82 -1.35 8.16
C LEU A 55 -1.80 -1.49 9.32
N TRP A 56 -2.51 -2.61 9.39
CA TRP A 56 -3.41 -2.89 10.50
C TRP A 56 -2.68 -2.84 11.84
N HIS A 57 -1.48 -3.41 11.90
CA HIS A 57 -0.68 -3.39 13.13
C HIS A 57 -0.19 -2.00 13.50
N ILE A 58 0.05 -1.15 12.49
CA ILE A 58 0.52 0.21 12.74
C ILE A 58 -0.66 1.12 13.07
N ASN A 59 -1.70 1.07 12.25
CA ASN A 59 -2.91 1.88 12.40
C ASN A 59 -4.03 1.24 11.58
N PRO A 60 -5.05 0.66 12.25
CA PRO A 60 -6.15 -0.02 11.55
C PRO A 60 -6.86 0.87 10.52
N ASP A 61 -6.98 2.17 10.78
CA ASP A 61 -7.62 3.09 9.85
C ASP A 61 -6.83 3.19 8.54
N ALA A 62 -5.50 3.15 8.64
CA ALA A 62 -4.64 3.17 7.45
C ALA A 62 -4.86 1.92 6.60
N ALA A 63 -5.02 0.76 7.24
CA ALA A 63 -5.29 -0.49 6.51
C ALA A 63 -6.63 -0.41 5.77
N GLY A 64 -7.65 0.10 6.42
CA GLY A 64 -8.97 0.27 5.81
C GLY A 64 -8.92 1.20 4.61
N ASP A 65 -8.26 2.35 4.78
CA ASP A 65 -8.13 3.33 3.70
C ASP A 65 -7.32 2.80 2.52
N PHE A 66 -6.28 2.02 2.79
CA PHE A 66 -5.48 1.42 1.72
C PHE A 66 -6.35 0.52 0.84
N ILE A 67 -7.12 -0.36 1.45
CA ILE A 67 -7.98 -1.28 0.70
C ILE A 67 -9.08 -0.51 -0.02
N ARG A 68 -9.69 0.48 0.62
CA ARG A 68 -10.72 1.30 0.00
C ARG A 68 -10.20 2.01 -1.24
N LEU A 69 -9.03 2.64 -1.14
CA LEU A 69 -8.43 3.35 -2.27
C LEU A 69 -8.07 2.40 -3.41
N TYR A 70 -7.55 1.24 -3.07
CA TYR A 70 -7.19 0.24 -4.06
C TYR A 70 -8.42 -0.28 -4.81
N LEU A 71 -9.50 -0.58 -4.07
CA LEU A 71 -10.73 -1.08 -4.68
C LEU A 71 -11.48 -0.01 -5.46
N ASP A 72 -11.49 1.23 -4.96
CA ASP A 72 -12.12 2.34 -5.68
C ASP A 72 -11.47 2.54 -7.04
N ASP A 73 -10.15 2.46 -7.08
CA ASP A 73 -9.40 2.59 -8.34
C ASP A 73 -9.77 1.48 -9.33
N LEU A 74 -9.96 0.27 -8.82
CA LEU A 74 -10.40 -0.86 -9.66
C LEU A 74 -11.82 -0.65 -10.18
N GLU A 75 -12.72 -0.14 -9.34
CA GLU A 75 -14.10 0.12 -9.74
C GLU A 75 -14.17 1.16 -10.85
N GLU A 76 -13.43 2.25 -10.73
CA GLU A 76 -13.36 3.26 -11.77
C GLU A 76 -12.94 2.66 -13.09
N LYS A 77 -11.95 1.79 -13.05
CA LYS A 77 -11.45 1.16 -14.27
C LYS A 77 -12.45 0.21 -14.90
N LEU A 78 -13.25 -0.47 -14.07
CA LEU A 78 -14.26 -1.39 -14.56
C LEU A 78 -15.45 -0.67 -15.18
N GLN A 79 -15.70 0.58 -14.78
CA GLN A 79 -16.81 1.37 -15.30
C GLN A 79 -16.49 2.05 -16.63
N GLU A 80 -15.24 2.10 -16.98
CA GLU A 80 -14.82 2.61 -18.27
C GLU A 80 -14.99 1.54 -19.36
#